data_ce2f241243087532f463ce3bca7db69a
#
_entry.id   ce2f241243087532f463ce3bca7db69a
#
_cell.length_a   1.000
_cell.length_b   1.000
_cell.length_c   1.000
_cell.angle_alpha   90.00
_cell.angle_beta   90.00
_cell.angle_gamma   90.00
#
_symmetry.space_group_name_H-M   'P 1'
#
loop_
_entity.id
_entity.type
_entity.pdbx_description
1 polymer ?
#
loop_
_entity_poly.entity_id
_entity_poly.type
_entity_poly.pdbx_seq_one_letter_code
_entity_poly.pdbx_strand_id
1 'polypeptide(L)'
;MKSIHIIDDFLTPEDYSEVVELSNSIHFHSAEEYADKYGDSKHPDPMINFNWRAWQECRRSNNLIDYLDNVTDKVNLRYHVKIARLEFFQHPLENFPEYEHSPPQHIDARFDFSGVLYLDEGAVGLGTTIGTEYVEWKPNRLVTFPALTYHNPHFGGTERTVLTFFSHKKKL
;
A
#
# COMPACT_ATOMS: atom_id res chain seq x y z
N MET A 1 -16.50 8.60 1.40
CA MET A 1 -15.33 9.27 0.82
C MET A 1 -15.47 9.20 -0.69
N LYS A 2 -15.38 10.31 -1.39
CA LYS A 2 -15.51 10.36 -2.87
C LYS A 2 -14.28 10.95 -3.54
N SER A 3 -13.25 11.30 -2.77
CA SER A 3 -12.06 12.00 -3.24
C SER A 3 -10.79 11.41 -2.65
N ILE A 4 -9.68 11.74 -3.26
CA ILE A 4 -8.34 11.48 -2.74
C ILE A 4 -8.10 12.40 -1.55
N HIS A 5 -7.58 11.86 -0.46
CA HIS A 5 -7.16 12.62 0.71
C HIS A 5 -5.68 12.41 0.95
N ILE A 6 -4.96 13.50 1.11
CA ILE A 6 -3.52 13.52 1.36
C ILE A 6 -3.29 14.18 2.72
N ILE A 7 -2.56 13.53 3.60
CA ILE A 7 -2.24 14.02 4.94
C ILE A 7 -0.75 13.86 5.17
N ASP A 8 -0.05 14.97 5.28
CA ASP A 8 1.35 14.98 5.69
C ASP A 8 1.46 14.82 7.21
N ASP A 9 2.58 14.25 7.65
CA ASP A 9 2.88 14.04 9.07
C ASP A 9 1.73 13.34 9.80
N PHE A 10 1.22 12.27 9.17
CA PHE A 10 0.02 11.55 9.64
C PHE A 10 0.19 10.92 11.00
N LEU A 11 1.33 10.27 11.24
CA LEU A 11 1.69 9.68 12.53
C LEU A 11 2.53 10.67 13.35
N THR A 12 2.48 10.53 14.67
CA THR A 12 3.47 11.21 15.52
C THR A 12 4.87 10.72 15.18
N PRO A 13 5.94 11.48 15.50
CA PRO A 13 7.31 11.01 15.27
C PRO A 13 7.59 9.66 15.92
N GLU A 14 7.04 9.42 17.09
CA GLU A 14 7.18 8.17 17.86
C GLU A 14 6.49 7.01 17.15
N ASP A 15 5.20 7.16 16.81
CA ASP A 15 4.43 6.13 16.09
C ASP A 15 5.06 5.84 14.71
N TYR A 16 5.55 6.87 14.03
CA TYR A 16 6.20 6.71 12.74
C TYR A 16 7.50 5.92 12.85
N SER A 17 8.33 6.22 13.87
CA SER A 17 9.56 5.47 14.16
C SER A 17 9.27 4.00 14.42
N GLU A 18 8.24 3.68 15.22
CA GLU A 18 7.83 2.30 15.49
C GLU A 18 7.42 1.56 14.20
N VAL A 19 6.68 2.21 13.34
CA VAL A 19 6.26 1.63 12.04
C VAL A 19 7.47 1.35 11.14
N VAL A 20 8.42 2.29 11.06
CA VAL A 20 9.65 2.12 10.28
C VAL A 20 10.52 1.01 10.86
N GLU A 21 10.72 0.96 12.17
CA GLU A 21 11.49 -0.10 12.84
C GLU A 21 10.87 -1.47 12.60
N LEU A 22 9.54 -1.58 12.70
CA LEU A 22 8.83 -2.82 12.40
C LEU A 22 9.05 -3.23 10.93
N SER A 23 8.97 -2.29 9.99
CA SER A 23 9.18 -2.58 8.56
C SER A 23 10.59 -3.11 8.26
N ASN A 24 11.59 -2.69 9.03
CA ASN A 24 12.98 -3.15 8.90
C ASN A 24 13.26 -4.50 9.57
N SER A 25 12.40 -4.94 10.47
CA SER A 25 12.60 -6.17 11.27
C SER A 25 11.67 -7.33 10.88
N ILE A 26 10.59 -7.05 10.16
CA ILE A 26 9.59 -8.06 9.81
C ILE A 26 10.02 -8.88 8.58
N HIS A 27 9.55 -10.12 8.52
CA HIS A 27 9.73 -10.95 7.34
C HIS A 27 8.78 -10.55 6.21
N PHE A 28 9.34 -10.37 5.02
CA PHE A 28 8.59 -10.14 3.80
C PHE A 28 8.49 -11.43 2.97
N HIS A 29 7.29 -11.83 2.66
CA HIS A 29 7.00 -12.98 1.80
C HIS A 29 7.09 -12.58 0.32
N SER A 30 7.66 -13.46 -0.49
CA SER A 30 7.51 -13.36 -1.94
C SER A 30 6.03 -13.52 -2.35
N ALA A 31 5.70 -13.21 -3.61
CA ALA A 31 4.35 -13.39 -4.12
C ALA A 31 3.90 -14.87 -4.02
N GLU A 32 4.81 -15.82 -4.28
CA GLU A 32 4.55 -17.26 -4.18
C GLU A 32 4.30 -17.69 -2.73
N GLU A 33 5.19 -17.34 -1.80
CA GLU A 33 5.02 -17.63 -0.37
C GLU A 33 3.74 -17.04 0.20
N TYR A 34 3.39 -15.82 -0.23
CA TYR A 34 2.16 -15.16 0.18
C TYR A 34 0.92 -15.88 -0.34
N ALA A 35 0.93 -16.29 -1.60
CA ALA A 35 -0.15 -17.06 -2.21
C ALA A 35 -0.34 -18.42 -1.52
N ASP A 36 0.73 -19.13 -1.22
CA ASP A 36 0.69 -20.42 -0.51
C ASP A 36 0.13 -20.27 0.90
N LYS A 37 0.52 -19.21 1.60
CA LYS A 37 0.08 -18.98 2.98
C LYS A 37 -1.38 -18.56 3.10
N TYR A 38 -1.86 -17.73 2.19
CA TYR A 38 -3.20 -17.15 2.25
C TYR A 38 -4.19 -17.73 1.25
N GLY A 39 -3.76 -18.68 0.43
CA GLY A 39 -4.61 -19.36 -0.56
C GLY A 39 -5.08 -18.46 -1.72
N ASP A 40 -4.47 -17.31 -1.90
CA ASP A 40 -4.94 -16.28 -2.83
C ASP A 40 -3.98 -16.14 -4.02
N SER A 41 -3.93 -17.20 -4.83
CA SER A 41 -3.15 -17.22 -6.08
C SER A 41 -3.77 -16.35 -7.20
N LYS A 42 -4.98 -15.81 -6.96
CA LYS A 42 -5.68 -15.00 -7.96
C LYS A 42 -6.19 -13.72 -7.33
N HIS A 43 -5.68 -12.59 -7.77
CA HIS A 43 -6.29 -11.33 -7.46
C HIS A 43 -7.73 -11.31 -8.01
N PRO A 44 -8.74 -10.85 -7.24
CA PRO A 44 -10.13 -10.85 -7.67
C PRO A 44 -10.42 -9.93 -8.85
N ASP A 45 -9.53 -8.98 -9.10
CA ASP A 45 -9.62 -8.12 -10.26
C ASP A 45 -8.98 -8.81 -11.46
N PRO A 46 -9.75 -9.12 -12.52
CA PRO A 46 -9.20 -9.70 -13.75
C PRO A 46 -8.18 -8.79 -14.44
N MET A 47 -8.15 -7.49 -14.11
CA MET A 47 -7.14 -6.54 -14.60
C MET A 47 -5.81 -6.70 -13.88
N ILE A 48 -5.80 -7.25 -12.66
CA ILE A 48 -4.56 -7.64 -11.98
C ILE A 48 -4.32 -9.12 -12.24
N ASN A 49 -3.66 -9.37 -13.31
CA ASN A 49 -3.06 -10.67 -13.50
C ASN A 49 -1.77 -10.69 -12.66
N PHE A 50 -1.69 -11.57 -11.65
CA PHE A 50 -0.44 -11.83 -10.91
C PHE A 50 0.71 -12.30 -11.82
N ASN A 51 0.45 -12.51 -13.09
CA ASN A 51 1.46 -12.77 -14.11
C ASN A 51 2.27 -11.52 -14.50
N TRP A 52 1.92 -10.34 -13.99
CA TRP A 52 2.77 -9.17 -14.20
C TRP A 52 4.05 -9.30 -13.40
N ARG A 53 5.15 -9.25 -14.07
CA ARG A 53 6.47 -9.40 -13.48
C ARG A 53 6.70 -8.44 -12.30
N ALA A 54 6.24 -7.21 -12.40
CA ALA A 54 6.33 -6.22 -11.34
C ALA A 54 5.65 -6.66 -10.03
N TRP A 55 4.55 -7.41 -10.11
CA TRP A 55 3.85 -7.93 -8.94
C TRP A 55 4.48 -9.21 -8.39
N GLN A 56 5.08 -10.02 -9.25
CA GLN A 56 5.82 -11.22 -8.84
C GLN A 56 7.06 -10.87 -8.02
N GLU A 57 7.68 -9.72 -8.33
CA GLU A 57 8.85 -9.23 -7.61
C GLU A 57 8.52 -8.44 -6.33
N CYS A 58 7.26 -8.07 -6.11
CA CYS A 58 6.82 -7.43 -4.89
C CYS A 58 6.82 -8.40 -3.70
N ARG A 59 7.17 -7.87 -2.52
CA ARG A 59 7.12 -8.61 -1.26
C ARG A 59 6.08 -8.01 -0.33
N ARG A 60 5.48 -8.84 0.50
CA ARG A 60 4.41 -8.43 1.41
C ARG A 60 4.63 -8.99 2.80
N SER A 61 4.27 -8.22 3.82
CA SER A 61 4.21 -8.73 5.19
C SER A 61 2.94 -9.53 5.44
N ASN A 62 2.84 -10.12 6.63
CA ASN A 62 1.56 -10.57 7.17
C ASN A 62 0.63 -9.38 7.42
N ASN A 63 -0.66 -9.69 7.68
CA ASN A 63 -1.60 -8.69 8.19
C ASN A 63 -1.15 -8.22 9.58
N LEU A 64 -1.08 -6.91 9.77
CA LEU A 64 -0.51 -6.23 10.93
C LEU A 64 -1.56 -5.55 11.81
N ILE A 65 -2.85 -5.82 11.62
CA ILE A 65 -3.93 -5.18 12.38
C ILE A 65 -3.69 -5.31 13.89
N ASP A 66 -3.26 -6.49 14.33
CA ASP A 66 -3.03 -6.79 15.75
C ASP A 66 -1.67 -6.29 16.28
N TYR A 67 -0.81 -5.79 15.40
CA TYR A 67 0.52 -5.29 15.74
C TYR A 67 0.63 -3.76 15.70
N LEU A 68 -0.23 -3.10 14.95
CA LEU A 68 -0.24 -1.66 14.73
C LEU A 68 -1.60 -1.07 15.13
N ASP A 69 -2.00 -1.31 16.38
CA ASP A 69 -3.28 -0.85 16.92
C ASP A 69 -3.42 0.68 16.80
N ASN A 70 -2.36 1.43 17.13
CA ASN A 70 -2.37 2.89 17.05
C ASN A 70 -2.69 3.39 15.65
N VAL A 71 -2.10 2.77 14.62
CA VAL A 71 -2.37 3.12 13.21
C VAL A 71 -3.78 2.72 12.83
N THR A 72 -4.18 1.49 13.19
CA THR A 72 -5.49 0.92 12.90
C THR A 72 -6.60 1.79 13.48
N ASP A 73 -6.50 2.15 14.75
CA ASP A 73 -7.50 2.95 15.44
C ASP A 73 -7.57 4.38 14.89
N LYS A 74 -6.42 4.98 14.62
CA LYS A 74 -6.34 6.33 14.07
C LYS A 74 -7.02 6.42 12.69
N VAL A 75 -6.81 5.43 11.81
CA VAL A 75 -7.46 5.35 10.50
C VAL A 75 -8.95 5.06 10.65
N ASN A 76 -9.31 4.06 11.47
CA ASN A 76 -10.70 3.66 11.69
C ASN A 76 -11.55 4.81 12.23
N LEU A 77 -11.01 5.56 13.18
CA LEU A 77 -11.69 6.70 13.78
C LEU A 77 -11.84 7.87 12.79
N ARG A 78 -10.74 8.21 12.11
CA ARG A 78 -10.72 9.36 11.20
C ARG A 78 -11.67 9.22 10.02
N TYR A 79 -11.74 8.03 9.44
CA TYR A 79 -12.51 7.79 8.21
C TYR A 79 -13.83 7.06 8.43
N HIS A 80 -14.16 6.72 9.68
CA HIS A 80 -15.35 5.92 10.02
C HIS A 80 -15.40 4.60 9.25
N VAL A 81 -14.26 3.95 9.13
CA VAL A 81 -14.09 2.66 8.44
C VAL A 81 -13.69 1.56 9.42
N LYS A 82 -13.66 0.34 8.92
CA LYS A 82 -13.04 -0.81 9.59
C LYS A 82 -11.96 -1.33 8.67
N ILE A 83 -10.69 -1.23 9.11
CA ILE A 83 -9.58 -1.86 8.41
C ILE A 83 -9.81 -3.36 8.41
N ALA A 84 -9.75 -3.96 7.23
CA ALA A 84 -9.82 -5.40 7.02
C ALA A 84 -8.43 -6.02 6.82
N ARG A 85 -7.49 -5.22 6.29
CA ARG A 85 -6.11 -5.64 6.02
C ARG A 85 -5.18 -4.45 6.17
N LEU A 86 -4.07 -4.67 6.87
CA LEU A 86 -2.98 -3.71 7.07
C LEU A 86 -1.66 -4.45 6.83
N GLU A 87 -0.89 -4.05 5.83
CA GLU A 87 0.31 -4.78 5.41
C GLU A 87 1.40 -3.84 4.93
N PHE A 88 2.65 -4.21 5.20
CA PHE A 88 3.76 -3.62 4.46
C PHE A 88 3.83 -4.21 3.06
N PHE A 89 4.11 -3.35 2.12
CA PHE A 89 4.34 -3.68 0.73
C PHE A 89 5.71 -3.15 0.32
N GLN A 90 6.61 -4.04 -0.12
CA GLN A 90 7.94 -3.69 -0.56
C GLN A 90 8.03 -3.89 -2.07
N HIS A 91 8.36 -2.80 -2.76
CA HIS A 91 8.53 -2.81 -4.21
C HIS A 91 10.01 -3.01 -4.55
N PRO A 92 10.32 -3.71 -5.63
CA PRO A 92 11.69 -4.01 -6.00
C PRO A 92 12.46 -2.76 -6.45
N LEU A 93 13.78 -2.85 -6.33
CA LEU A 93 14.74 -1.84 -6.81
C LEU A 93 14.83 -1.75 -8.32
N GLU A 94 14.55 -2.84 -9.02
CA GLU A 94 14.75 -2.95 -10.44
C GLU A 94 13.67 -2.19 -11.24
N ASN A 95 14.14 -1.48 -12.24
CA ASN A 95 13.25 -0.96 -13.27
C ASN A 95 12.71 -2.11 -14.10
N PHE A 96 11.43 -2.07 -14.35
CA PHE A 96 10.78 -2.96 -15.31
C PHE A 96 10.61 -2.18 -16.61
N PRO A 97 11.52 -2.34 -17.58
CA PRO A 97 11.48 -1.55 -18.82
C PRO A 97 10.17 -1.71 -19.60
N GLU A 98 9.48 -2.83 -19.41
CA GLU A 98 8.17 -3.09 -20.01
C GLU A 98 7.04 -2.21 -19.47
N TYR A 99 7.23 -1.51 -18.33
CA TYR A 99 6.20 -0.67 -17.71
C TYR A 99 6.57 0.81 -17.64
N GLU A 100 7.62 1.25 -18.33
CA GLU A 100 8.07 2.65 -18.33
C GLU A 100 8.09 3.29 -16.93
N HIS A 101 8.58 2.56 -15.93
CA HIS A 101 8.69 2.97 -14.53
C HIS A 101 7.44 2.79 -13.65
N SER A 102 6.33 2.31 -14.17
CA SER A 102 5.18 1.99 -13.32
C SER A 102 4.41 0.77 -13.84
N PRO A 103 3.88 -0.09 -12.94
CA PRO A 103 2.99 -1.17 -13.36
C PRO A 103 1.68 -0.60 -13.91
N PRO A 104 0.91 -1.40 -14.65
CA PRO A 104 -0.42 -1.01 -15.07
C PRO A 104 -1.32 -0.60 -13.92
N GLN A 105 -2.24 0.32 -14.16
CA GLN A 105 -3.22 0.72 -13.16
C GLN A 105 -4.17 -0.44 -12.79
N HIS A 106 -4.53 -0.52 -11.52
CA HIS A 106 -5.45 -1.50 -10.98
C HIS A 106 -6.45 -0.87 -10.00
N ILE A 107 -7.41 -1.66 -9.55
CA ILE A 107 -8.37 -1.31 -8.50
C ILE A 107 -8.36 -2.36 -7.40
N ASP A 108 -8.83 -2.00 -6.21
CA ASP A 108 -8.93 -2.90 -5.04
C ASP A 108 -10.39 -3.35 -4.85
N ALA A 109 -10.89 -4.13 -5.79
CA ALA A 109 -12.33 -4.41 -5.99
C ALA A 109 -13.08 -5.02 -4.79
N ARG A 110 -12.38 -5.58 -3.80
CA ARG A 110 -12.99 -6.20 -2.60
C ARG A 110 -13.27 -5.22 -1.46
N PHE A 111 -12.79 -3.98 -1.57
CA PHE A 111 -12.80 -3.03 -0.47
C PHE A 111 -13.56 -1.75 -0.85
N ASP A 112 -13.88 -0.94 0.14
CA ASP A 112 -14.51 0.37 -0.08
C ASP A 112 -13.45 1.47 -0.17
N PHE A 113 -12.36 1.35 0.61
CA PHE A 113 -11.26 2.33 0.63
C PHE A 113 -9.92 1.64 0.72
N SER A 114 -8.96 2.26 0.07
CA SER A 114 -7.54 1.93 0.15
C SER A 114 -6.74 3.12 0.65
N GLY A 115 -5.62 2.83 1.26
CA GLY A 115 -4.69 3.86 1.70
C GLY A 115 -3.25 3.37 1.66
N VAL A 116 -2.36 4.33 1.50
CA VAL A 116 -0.91 4.12 1.44
C VAL A 116 -0.22 5.14 2.34
N LEU A 117 0.57 4.67 3.29
CA LEU A 117 1.48 5.48 4.09
C LEU A 117 2.91 5.27 3.58
N TYR A 118 3.56 6.32 3.14
CA TYR A 118 4.94 6.28 2.66
C TYR A 118 5.93 6.26 3.83
N LEU A 119 6.91 5.35 3.80
CA LEU A 119 7.82 5.13 4.93
C LEU A 119 9.26 5.59 4.69
N ASP A 120 9.79 5.49 3.48
CA ASP A 120 11.20 5.73 3.24
C ASP A 120 11.50 7.18 2.83
N GLU A 121 12.66 7.70 3.24
CA GLU A 121 13.12 9.03 2.84
C GLU A 121 13.74 9.06 1.43
N GLY A 122 14.27 7.92 0.97
CA GLY A 122 15.04 7.80 -0.27
C GLY A 122 14.21 7.73 -1.56
N ALA A 123 12.89 7.69 -1.46
CA ALA A 123 12.01 7.43 -2.60
C ALA A 123 11.50 8.69 -3.31
N VAL A 124 12.30 9.73 -3.38
CA VAL A 124 11.97 10.98 -4.09
C VAL A 124 11.66 10.69 -5.57
N GLY A 125 10.51 11.19 -6.04
CA GLY A 125 10.01 10.93 -7.40
C GLY A 125 9.20 9.64 -7.56
N LEU A 126 9.08 8.83 -6.51
CA LEU A 126 8.39 7.55 -6.53
C LEU A 126 7.04 7.63 -5.80
N GLY A 127 6.10 8.32 -6.35
CA GLY A 127 4.77 8.46 -5.77
C GLY A 127 3.80 7.37 -6.23
N THR A 128 2.54 7.75 -6.24
CA THR A 128 1.43 6.90 -6.69
C THR A 128 0.52 7.72 -7.60
N THR A 129 0.20 7.21 -8.77
CA THR A 129 -0.87 7.79 -9.59
C THR A 129 -2.20 7.20 -9.15
N ILE A 130 -3.19 8.06 -8.90
CA ILE A 130 -4.53 7.68 -8.45
C ILE A 130 -5.53 8.41 -9.37
N GLY A 131 -6.23 7.65 -10.21
CA GLY A 131 -6.99 8.21 -11.31
C GLY A 131 -6.07 8.95 -12.29
N THR A 132 -6.22 10.26 -12.35
CA THR A 132 -5.37 11.15 -13.15
C THR A 132 -4.40 11.99 -12.32
N GLU A 133 -4.43 11.84 -10.99
CA GLU A 133 -3.60 12.62 -10.08
C GLU A 133 -2.33 11.85 -9.70
N TYR A 134 -1.19 12.52 -9.83
CA TYR A 134 0.07 12.01 -9.30
C TYR A 134 0.28 12.57 -7.89
N VAL A 135 0.42 11.68 -6.92
CA VAL A 135 0.76 12.02 -5.54
C VAL A 135 2.23 11.76 -5.31
N GLU A 136 2.97 12.84 -5.05
CA GLU A 136 4.40 12.77 -4.79
C GLU A 136 4.70 12.02 -3.49
N TRP A 137 5.78 11.25 -3.51
CA TRP A 137 6.32 10.59 -2.32
C TRP A 137 6.80 11.59 -1.28
N LYS A 138 6.33 11.42 -0.06
CA LYS A 138 6.85 12.13 1.12
C LYS A 138 6.75 11.20 2.33
N PRO A 139 7.84 11.03 3.12
CA PRO A 139 7.78 10.24 4.34
C PRO A 139 6.65 10.69 5.27
N ASN A 140 6.00 9.73 5.93
CA ASN A 140 4.86 9.96 6.82
C ASN A 140 3.64 10.65 6.16
N ARG A 141 3.56 10.58 4.83
CA ARG A 141 2.37 11.01 4.08
C ARG A 141 1.40 9.85 3.94
N LEU A 142 0.20 10.03 4.44
CA LEU A 142 -0.93 9.12 4.19
C LEU A 142 -1.73 9.61 2.98
N VAL A 143 -1.97 8.71 2.05
CA VAL A 143 -2.85 8.91 0.91
C VAL A 143 -3.99 7.92 1.00
N THR A 144 -5.24 8.40 0.92
CA THR A 144 -6.42 7.53 0.94
C THR A 144 -7.34 7.83 -0.23
N PHE A 145 -7.97 6.81 -0.78
CA PHE A 145 -8.83 6.93 -1.94
C PHE A 145 -9.88 5.82 -1.98
N PRO A 146 -10.98 6.00 -2.75
CA PRO A 146 -11.94 4.94 -2.99
C PRO A 146 -11.27 3.76 -3.68
N ALA A 147 -11.47 2.56 -3.16
CA ALA A 147 -10.77 1.36 -3.62
C ALA A 147 -11.00 1.00 -5.10
N LEU A 148 -12.12 1.46 -5.66
CA LEU A 148 -12.44 1.31 -7.09
C LEU A 148 -11.80 2.38 -8.00
N THR A 149 -10.94 3.25 -7.46
CA THR A 149 -10.17 4.19 -8.27
C THR A 149 -8.95 3.48 -8.85
N TYR A 150 -8.77 3.59 -10.16
CA TYR A 150 -7.55 3.07 -10.82
C TYR A 150 -6.32 3.77 -10.25
N HIS A 151 -5.34 2.99 -9.86
CA HIS A 151 -4.10 3.51 -9.30
C HIS A 151 -2.91 2.59 -9.59
N ASN A 152 -1.71 3.15 -9.51
CA ASN A 152 -0.47 2.40 -9.64
C ASN A 152 0.68 3.10 -8.90
N PRO A 153 1.58 2.33 -8.28
CA PRO A 153 2.82 2.86 -7.74
C PRO A 153 3.80 3.18 -8.86
N HIS A 154 4.72 4.12 -8.61
CA HIS A 154 5.87 4.38 -9.46
C HIS A 154 7.10 3.71 -8.88
N PHE A 155 7.94 3.13 -9.73
CA PHE A 155 9.21 2.49 -9.35
C PHE A 155 10.39 3.25 -9.96
N GLY A 156 11.55 3.14 -9.37
CA GLY A 156 12.76 3.67 -9.97
C GLY A 156 13.94 3.79 -9.01
N GLY A 157 14.94 2.96 -9.14
CA GLY A 157 16.27 3.14 -8.58
C GLY A 157 16.46 3.00 -7.07
N THR A 158 15.38 2.98 -6.28
CA THR A 158 15.41 2.74 -4.83
C THR A 158 14.30 1.79 -4.40
N GLU A 159 14.57 1.02 -3.35
CA GLU A 159 13.55 0.22 -2.69
C GLU A 159 12.45 1.12 -2.15
N ARG A 160 11.22 0.69 -2.32
CA ARG A 160 10.03 1.43 -1.92
C ARG A 160 9.22 0.59 -0.95
N THR A 161 9.20 0.98 0.31
CA THR A 161 8.37 0.34 1.33
C THR A 161 7.23 1.25 1.73
N VAL A 162 6.03 0.72 1.72
CA VAL A 162 4.80 1.42 2.14
C VAL A 162 4.04 0.56 3.13
N LEU A 163 3.26 1.21 3.99
CA LEU A 163 2.21 0.55 4.74
C LEU A 163 0.88 0.78 4.00
N THR A 164 0.29 -0.29 3.50
CA THR A 164 -1.01 -0.24 2.82
C THR A 164 -2.11 -0.69 3.76
N PHE A 165 -3.28 -0.09 3.63
CA PHE A 165 -4.46 -0.61 4.27
C PHE A 165 -5.65 -0.70 3.31
N PHE A 166 -6.51 -1.69 3.58
CA PHE A 166 -7.76 -1.91 2.87
C PHE A 166 -8.88 -1.97 3.88
N SER A 167 -9.95 -1.27 3.62
CA SER A 167 -11.02 -1.12 4.61
C SER A 167 -12.42 -1.16 4.02
N HIS A 168 -13.38 -1.47 4.89
CA HIS A 168 -14.79 -1.40 4.59
C HIS A 168 -15.44 -0.24 5.35
N LYS A 169 -16.50 0.33 4.78
CA LYS A 169 -17.37 1.25 5.51
C LYS A 169 -17.92 0.56 6.75
N LYS A 170 -17.93 1.26 7.89
CA LYS A 170 -18.71 0.79 9.02
C LYS A 170 -20.19 0.81 8.60
N LYS A 171 -20.86 -0.34 8.73
CA LYS A 171 -22.33 -0.37 8.62
C LYS A 171 -22.86 0.41 9.82
N LEU A 172 -23.64 1.45 9.52
CA LEU A 172 -24.40 2.18 10.53
C LEU A 172 -25.45 1.27 11.15
#